data_fff7b011ed7ee78b89a1b7cd0bf05cc7
#
_entry.id   fff7b011ed7ee78b89a1b7cd0bf05cc7
#
_cell.length_a   1.000
_cell.length_b   1.000
_cell.length_c   1.000
_cell.angle_alpha   90.00
_cell.angle_beta   90.00
_cell.angle_gamma   90.00
#
_symmetry.space_group_name_H-M   'P 1'
#
loop_
_entity.id
_entity.type
_entity.pdbx_description
1 polymer ?
#
loop_
_entity_poly.entity_id
_entity_poly.type
_entity_poly.pdbx_seq_one_letter_code
_entity_poly.pdbx_strand_id
1 'polypeptide(L)'
;MSVNLRLLVFITLMGVNIAAAQNKKDKMINKIIDTTLIHNHLYTLASDKMQGRGSGTPGIELAAQYIEGQYKKIGLKTFQKADSYRQNFTHKGTELFNVIGVLEGKKKPEEYVVISAHYDHLGIVSESRWVEGDSIANGADDDASGTAAVMALAKYWKKRGDNARTLVFVAFTAEEWGLVGSNYFGKQVNPEKYVAGINIEMIGKDSSYGPNTAWLTGFDRSDFGKIIQKNLEGTGYTLYPDPYPKFRLFFRSDNASLARLGIPSHTFSTDPIDKDPYYHTVKDEVSTLDMEIVTATVKAIAKGTESIIMGEDTPSRVVITENK
;
A
#
# COMPACT_ATOMS: atom_id res chain seq x y z
N MET A 1 50.73 -3.39 22.06
CA MET A 1 49.38 -3.33 22.72
C MET A 1 48.55 -2.07 22.41
N SER A 2 48.93 -1.19 21.50
CA SER A 2 48.20 0.09 21.23
C SER A 2 47.21 0.05 20.05
N VAL A 3 47.18 -1.03 19.28
CA VAL A 3 46.32 -1.15 18.07
C VAL A 3 44.87 -1.48 18.44
N ASN A 4 44.61 -2.22 19.52
CA ASN A 4 43.28 -2.67 19.88
C ASN A 4 42.36 -1.59 20.47
N LEU A 5 42.92 -0.56 21.11
CA LEU A 5 42.10 0.50 21.74
C LEU A 5 41.50 1.45 20.71
N ARG A 6 42.22 1.76 19.62
CA ARG A 6 41.72 2.63 18.54
C ARG A 6 40.62 1.91 17.71
N LEU A 7 40.72 0.61 17.54
CA LEU A 7 39.71 -0.20 16.85
C LEU A 7 38.42 -0.28 17.69
N LEU A 8 38.52 -0.47 19.01
CA LEU A 8 37.36 -0.49 19.93
C LEU A 8 36.63 0.85 19.96
N VAL A 9 37.35 1.97 19.98
CA VAL A 9 36.76 3.33 19.99
C VAL A 9 36.06 3.61 18.64
N PHE A 10 36.61 3.14 17.52
CA PHE A 10 35.98 3.31 16.22
C PHE A 10 34.69 2.49 16.09
N ILE A 11 34.66 1.24 16.60
CA ILE A 11 33.48 0.38 16.57
C ILE A 11 32.36 0.95 17.49
N THR A 12 32.73 1.47 18.66
CA THR A 12 31.76 2.12 19.57
C THR A 12 31.18 3.41 18.99
N LEU A 13 31.99 4.25 18.36
CA LEU A 13 31.55 5.48 17.70
C LEU A 13 30.64 5.19 16.47
N MET A 14 30.94 4.16 15.67
CA MET A 14 30.06 3.71 14.59
C MET A 14 28.73 3.19 15.12
N GLY A 15 28.74 2.38 16.17
CA GLY A 15 27.52 1.83 16.79
C GLY A 15 26.59 2.92 17.35
N VAL A 16 27.15 3.94 18.01
CA VAL A 16 26.40 5.08 18.55
C VAL A 16 25.78 5.92 17.43
N ASN A 17 26.51 6.14 16.32
CA ASN A 17 25.99 6.90 15.18
C ASN A 17 24.86 6.16 14.45
N ILE A 18 24.95 4.83 14.30
CA ILE A 18 23.91 4.02 13.69
C ILE A 18 22.63 4.04 14.56
N ALA A 19 22.76 3.85 15.87
CA ALA A 19 21.63 3.90 16.79
C ALA A 19 20.95 5.28 16.83
N ALA A 20 21.71 6.36 16.78
CA ALA A 20 21.19 7.72 16.74
C ALA A 20 20.43 8.02 15.41
N ALA A 21 20.97 7.54 14.28
CA ALA A 21 20.34 7.67 12.98
C ALA A 21 19.02 6.87 12.91
N GLN A 22 19.00 5.64 13.45
CA GLN A 22 17.80 4.81 13.54
C GLN A 22 16.71 5.45 14.40
N ASN A 23 17.06 5.95 15.59
CA ASN A 23 16.13 6.67 16.48
C ASN A 23 15.53 7.93 15.81
N LYS A 24 16.30 8.64 14.97
CA LYS A 24 15.80 9.78 14.20
C LYS A 24 14.78 9.35 13.14
N LYS A 25 15.00 8.22 12.46
CA LYS A 25 14.07 7.68 11.47
C LYS A 25 12.76 7.22 12.13
N ASP A 26 12.84 6.52 13.26
CA ASP A 26 11.67 6.03 14.00
C ASP A 26 10.84 7.19 14.57
N LYS A 27 11.48 8.25 15.08
CA LYS A 27 10.79 9.50 15.46
C LYS A 27 10.11 10.16 14.26
N MET A 28 10.72 10.12 13.07
CA MET A 28 10.13 10.71 11.86
C MET A 28 8.90 9.91 11.39
N ILE A 29 8.94 8.58 11.41
CA ILE A 29 7.76 7.73 11.09
C ILE A 29 6.60 8.14 12.01
N ASN A 30 6.81 8.13 13.33
CA ASN A 30 5.78 8.44 14.31
C ASN A 30 5.22 9.86 14.21
N LYS A 31 6.04 10.83 13.78
CA LYS A 31 5.63 12.22 13.58
C LYS A 31 4.79 12.45 12.33
N ILE A 32 5.03 11.68 11.27
CA ILE A 32 4.41 11.92 9.95
C ILE A 32 3.24 11.00 9.72
N ILE A 33 3.39 9.72 10.10
CA ILE A 33 2.32 8.72 10.03
C ILE A 33 1.68 8.67 11.41
N ASP A 34 0.66 9.49 11.61
CA ASP A 34 -0.12 9.53 12.85
C ASP A 34 -1.59 9.20 12.59
N THR A 35 -2.30 8.85 13.63
CA THR A 35 -3.71 8.45 13.58
C THR A 35 -4.58 9.54 12.98
N THR A 36 -4.28 10.82 13.23
CA THR A 36 -5.03 11.96 12.68
C THR A 36 -4.90 12.04 11.15
N LEU A 37 -3.69 11.85 10.62
CA LEU A 37 -3.46 11.84 9.17
C LEU A 37 -4.23 10.71 8.50
N ILE A 38 -4.13 9.51 9.02
CA ILE A 38 -4.82 8.32 8.50
C ILE A 38 -6.34 8.53 8.56
N HIS A 39 -6.86 8.90 9.72
CA HIS A 39 -8.29 9.16 9.94
C HIS A 39 -8.84 10.18 8.93
N ASN A 40 -8.13 11.30 8.71
CA ASN A 40 -8.60 12.34 7.80
C ASN A 40 -8.70 11.85 6.36
N HIS A 41 -7.76 11.01 5.89
CA HIS A 41 -7.83 10.43 4.55
C HIS A 41 -8.97 9.40 4.46
N LEU A 42 -9.03 8.50 5.41
CA LEU A 42 -9.99 7.41 5.44
C LEU A 42 -11.42 7.95 5.57
N TYR A 43 -11.67 8.84 6.55
CA TYR A 43 -12.98 9.49 6.76
C TYR A 43 -13.45 10.26 5.51
N THR A 44 -12.52 10.89 4.77
CA THR A 44 -12.87 11.59 3.54
C THR A 44 -13.27 10.60 2.44
N LEU A 45 -12.44 9.57 2.20
CA LEU A 45 -12.67 8.60 1.12
C LEU A 45 -13.91 7.72 1.36
N ALA A 46 -14.14 7.30 2.61
CA ALA A 46 -15.27 6.46 2.99
C ALA A 46 -16.50 7.26 3.44
N SER A 47 -16.64 8.53 3.03
CA SER A 47 -17.83 9.31 3.30
C SER A 47 -18.89 9.15 2.22
N ASP A 48 -20.17 9.30 2.56
CA ASP A 48 -21.31 9.29 1.62
C ASP A 48 -21.13 10.28 0.46
N LYS A 49 -20.37 11.36 0.70
CA LYS A 49 -20.00 12.33 -0.35
C LYS A 49 -19.30 11.68 -1.52
N MET A 50 -18.53 10.63 -1.27
CA MET A 50 -17.81 9.88 -2.29
C MET A 50 -18.67 8.81 -2.97
N GLN A 51 -19.95 8.66 -2.57
CA GLN A 51 -20.94 7.77 -3.18
C GLN A 51 -20.41 6.34 -3.36
N GLY A 52 -19.66 5.84 -2.37
CA GLY A 52 -19.06 4.50 -2.42
C GLY A 52 -18.02 4.31 -3.55
N ARG A 53 -17.54 5.37 -4.17
CA ARG A 53 -16.44 5.36 -5.17
C ARG A 53 -16.60 4.36 -6.32
N GLY A 54 -17.85 4.09 -6.74
CA GLY A 54 -18.10 3.14 -7.82
C GLY A 54 -17.37 3.54 -9.12
N SER A 55 -16.66 2.59 -9.74
CA SER A 55 -15.94 2.82 -10.99
C SER A 55 -16.88 3.30 -12.11
N GLY A 56 -16.49 4.33 -12.86
CA GLY A 56 -17.30 4.94 -13.92
C GLY A 56 -18.44 5.83 -13.41
N THR A 57 -18.51 6.15 -12.12
CA THR A 57 -19.54 7.00 -11.53
C THR A 57 -18.99 8.37 -11.08
N PRO A 58 -19.83 9.36 -10.75
CA PRO A 58 -19.36 10.62 -10.16
C PRO A 58 -18.59 10.44 -8.84
N GLY A 59 -18.88 9.39 -8.06
CA GLY A 59 -18.20 9.12 -6.80
C GLY A 59 -16.69 8.85 -6.97
N ILE A 60 -16.31 8.06 -7.97
CA ILE A 60 -14.89 7.78 -8.27
C ILE A 60 -14.14 9.04 -8.71
N GLU A 61 -14.83 9.95 -9.42
CA GLU A 61 -14.26 11.23 -9.85
C GLU A 61 -13.94 12.13 -8.65
N LEU A 62 -14.83 12.20 -7.64
CA LEU A 62 -14.60 12.96 -6.41
C LEU A 62 -13.43 12.39 -5.61
N ALA A 63 -13.33 11.07 -5.50
CA ALA A 63 -12.22 10.40 -4.83
C ALA A 63 -10.90 10.66 -5.54
N ALA A 64 -10.88 10.57 -6.88
CA ALA A 64 -9.69 10.88 -7.67
C ALA A 64 -9.22 12.32 -7.47
N GLN A 65 -10.12 13.30 -7.55
CA GLN A 65 -9.79 14.72 -7.30
C GLN A 65 -9.19 14.93 -5.91
N TYR A 66 -9.68 14.21 -4.91
CA TYR A 66 -9.12 14.25 -3.56
C TYR A 66 -7.68 13.71 -3.54
N ILE A 67 -7.44 12.53 -4.13
CA ILE A 67 -6.11 11.89 -4.18
C ILE A 67 -5.13 12.76 -4.96
N GLU A 68 -5.52 13.27 -6.14
CA GLU A 68 -4.73 14.21 -6.96
C GLU A 68 -4.34 15.45 -6.16
N GLY A 69 -5.30 16.02 -5.42
CA GLY A 69 -5.06 17.16 -4.52
C GLY A 69 -4.04 16.85 -3.44
N GLN A 70 -4.05 15.64 -2.86
CA GLN A 70 -3.04 15.22 -1.88
C GLN A 70 -1.68 15.02 -2.55
N TYR A 71 -1.59 14.35 -3.70
CA TYR A 71 -0.32 14.17 -4.42
C TYR A 71 0.31 15.51 -4.81
N LYS A 72 -0.50 16.47 -5.24
CA LYS A 72 -0.06 17.85 -5.53
C LYS A 72 0.46 18.55 -4.26
N LYS A 73 -0.25 18.46 -3.13
CA LYS A 73 0.19 19.05 -1.84
C LYS A 73 1.49 18.41 -1.33
N ILE A 74 1.66 17.11 -1.51
CA ILE A 74 2.90 16.39 -1.19
C ILE A 74 4.03 16.80 -2.12
N GLY A 75 3.74 17.26 -3.34
CA GLY A 75 4.70 17.64 -4.37
C GLY A 75 5.31 16.43 -5.07
N LEU A 76 4.49 15.42 -5.37
CA LEU A 76 4.86 14.31 -6.26
C LEU A 76 4.92 14.80 -7.70
N LYS A 77 5.69 14.10 -8.54
CA LYS A 77 5.67 14.28 -10.00
C LYS A 77 4.55 13.42 -10.61
N THR A 78 4.12 13.77 -11.81
CA THR A 78 3.23 12.94 -12.61
C THR A 78 3.96 11.74 -13.20
N PHE A 79 3.24 10.67 -13.48
CA PHE A 79 3.80 9.46 -14.06
C PHE A 79 4.15 9.70 -15.54
N GLN A 80 5.33 9.24 -15.96
CA GLN A 80 5.82 9.37 -17.35
C GLN A 80 5.75 10.80 -17.91
N LYS A 81 5.84 11.82 -17.05
CA LYS A 81 5.74 13.24 -17.41
C LYS A 81 4.39 13.63 -18.05
N ALA A 82 3.32 12.91 -17.72
CA ALA A 82 1.97 13.29 -18.15
C ALA A 82 1.55 14.65 -17.58
N ASP A 83 0.55 15.28 -18.20
CA ASP A 83 0.04 16.60 -17.79
C ASP A 83 -0.76 16.56 -16.48
N SER A 84 -1.24 15.39 -16.07
CA SER A 84 -1.99 15.15 -14.84
C SER A 84 -1.53 13.89 -14.12
N TYR A 85 -2.05 13.66 -12.91
CA TYR A 85 -1.82 12.42 -12.16
C TYR A 85 -2.61 11.23 -12.71
N ARG A 86 -3.49 11.43 -13.70
CA ARG A 86 -4.36 10.40 -14.25
C ARG A 86 -3.66 9.61 -15.35
N GLN A 87 -3.79 8.30 -15.26
CA GLN A 87 -3.49 7.36 -16.33
C GLN A 87 -4.83 6.91 -16.92
N ASN A 88 -5.28 7.61 -17.96
CA ASN A 88 -6.59 7.40 -18.59
C ASN A 88 -6.59 6.18 -19.51
N PHE A 89 -7.70 5.44 -19.53
CA PHE A 89 -7.94 4.33 -20.44
C PHE A 89 -9.44 4.04 -20.57
N THR A 90 -9.81 3.28 -21.59
CA THR A 90 -11.19 2.84 -21.81
C THR A 90 -11.32 1.33 -21.59
N HIS A 91 -12.32 0.89 -20.83
CA HIS A 91 -12.66 -0.50 -20.65
C HIS A 91 -14.15 -0.74 -20.94
N LYS A 92 -14.47 -1.59 -21.94
CA LYS A 92 -15.86 -1.91 -22.35
C LYS A 92 -16.74 -0.67 -22.58
N GLY A 93 -16.15 0.38 -23.13
CA GLY A 93 -16.84 1.64 -23.44
C GLY A 93 -16.94 2.63 -22.26
N THR A 94 -16.41 2.29 -21.09
CA THR A 94 -16.34 3.19 -19.93
C THR A 94 -14.95 3.81 -19.83
N GLU A 95 -14.88 5.13 -19.69
CA GLU A 95 -13.65 5.85 -19.42
C GLU A 95 -13.26 5.68 -17.96
N LEU A 96 -12.03 5.22 -17.73
CA LEU A 96 -11.46 4.91 -16.43
C LEU A 96 -10.09 5.55 -16.30
N PHE A 97 -9.59 5.66 -15.08
CA PHE A 97 -8.24 6.20 -14.84
C PHE A 97 -7.68 5.74 -13.49
N ASN A 98 -6.41 5.33 -13.49
CA ASN A 98 -5.62 5.22 -12.28
C ASN A 98 -5.11 6.60 -11.86
N VAL A 99 -4.86 6.82 -10.57
CA VAL A 99 -4.23 8.05 -10.07
C VAL A 99 -2.82 7.72 -9.60
N ILE A 100 -1.79 8.33 -10.24
CA ILE A 100 -0.39 7.95 -10.08
C ILE A 100 0.49 9.14 -9.74
N GLY A 101 1.15 9.07 -8.60
CA GLY A 101 2.18 10.03 -8.18
C GLY A 101 3.56 9.39 -8.13
N VAL A 102 4.61 10.15 -8.46
CA VAL A 102 5.99 9.65 -8.53
C VAL A 102 6.92 10.45 -7.64
N LEU A 103 7.75 9.75 -6.86
CA LEU A 103 8.87 10.30 -6.13
C LEU A 103 10.16 9.70 -6.66
N GLU A 104 10.91 10.49 -7.41
CA GLU A 104 12.12 10.05 -8.10
C GLU A 104 13.22 9.63 -7.13
N GLY A 105 13.90 8.53 -7.45
CA GLY A 105 15.00 7.97 -6.68
C GLY A 105 16.26 8.81 -6.75
N LYS A 106 17.03 8.84 -5.65
CA LYS A 106 18.26 9.64 -5.55
C LYS A 106 19.51 8.91 -6.05
N LYS A 107 19.53 7.57 -5.97
CA LYS A 107 20.71 6.76 -6.30
C LYS A 107 20.44 5.75 -7.42
N LYS A 108 19.22 5.22 -7.48
CA LYS A 108 18.77 4.21 -8.43
C LYS A 108 17.44 4.65 -9.08
N PRO A 109 17.42 5.78 -9.81
CA PRO A 109 16.18 6.36 -10.35
C PRO A 109 15.51 5.47 -11.40
N GLU A 110 16.23 4.53 -12.02
CA GLU A 110 15.72 3.59 -13.02
C GLU A 110 15.16 2.28 -12.42
N GLU A 111 15.29 2.08 -11.11
CA GLU A 111 14.67 0.98 -10.38
C GLU A 111 13.41 1.49 -9.66
N TYR A 112 12.27 0.85 -9.91
CA TYR A 112 10.98 1.31 -9.43
C TYR A 112 10.40 0.39 -8.35
N VAL A 113 9.80 0.99 -7.33
CA VAL A 113 8.97 0.31 -6.34
C VAL A 113 7.56 0.88 -6.42
N VAL A 114 6.57 0.02 -6.69
CA VAL A 114 5.15 0.41 -6.67
C VAL A 114 4.64 0.31 -5.24
N ILE A 115 3.89 1.32 -4.80
CA ILE A 115 3.13 1.29 -3.55
C ILE A 115 1.69 1.59 -3.95
N SER A 116 0.79 0.62 -3.78
CA SER A 116 -0.55 0.67 -4.36
C SER A 116 -1.66 0.23 -3.40
N ALA A 117 -2.85 0.67 -3.73
CA ALA A 117 -4.14 0.25 -3.21
C ALA A 117 -5.19 0.53 -4.28
N HIS A 118 -6.38 -0.07 -4.21
CA HIS A 118 -7.46 0.39 -5.05
C HIS A 118 -8.29 1.47 -4.37
N TYR A 119 -8.85 2.40 -5.16
CA TYR A 119 -9.62 3.50 -4.61
C TYR A 119 -11.09 3.47 -5.01
N ASP A 120 -11.46 2.55 -5.90
CA ASP A 120 -12.86 2.23 -6.17
C ASP A 120 -13.45 1.29 -5.12
N HIS A 121 -14.77 1.26 -5.06
CA HIS A 121 -15.55 0.26 -4.35
C HIS A 121 -16.90 0.09 -5.06
N LEU A 122 -17.87 -0.53 -4.40
CA LEU A 122 -19.11 -0.98 -5.03
C LEU A 122 -20.08 0.15 -5.42
N GLY A 123 -19.88 1.37 -4.90
CA GLY A 123 -20.72 2.52 -5.20
C GLY A 123 -22.08 2.48 -4.50
N ILE A 124 -23.11 3.02 -5.16
CA ILE A 124 -24.49 2.94 -4.71
C ILE A 124 -25.06 1.60 -5.14
N VAL A 125 -25.37 0.75 -4.19
CA VAL A 125 -25.82 -0.62 -4.43
C VAL A 125 -27.32 -0.71 -4.69
N SER A 126 -27.77 -1.81 -5.31
CA SER A 126 -29.19 -2.07 -5.56
C SER A 126 -29.99 -2.26 -4.26
N GLU A 127 -31.30 -2.01 -4.32
CA GLU A 127 -32.22 -2.08 -3.17
C GLU A 127 -32.16 -3.42 -2.41
N SER A 128 -31.88 -4.51 -3.13
CA SER A 128 -31.72 -5.85 -2.52
C SER A 128 -30.51 -5.97 -1.59
N ARG A 129 -29.59 -5.00 -1.63
CA ARG A 129 -28.37 -4.94 -0.80
C ARG A 129 -28.43 -3.81 0.25
N TRP A 130 -29.51 -3.07 0.32
CA TRP A 130 -29.68 -2.03 1.32
C TRP A 130 -29.82 -2.63 2.72
N VAL A 131 -29.27 -1.93 3.69
CA VAL A 131 -29.39 -2.29 5.11
C VAL A 131 -29.89 -1.06 5.86
N GLU A 132 -31.06 -1.16 6.49
CA GLU A 132 -31.69 -0.07 7.27
C GLU A 132 -31.87 1.23 6.48
N GLY A 133 -32.09 1.13 5.16
CA GLY A 133 -32.27 2.28 4.27
C GLY A 133 -30.98 2.85 3.69
N ASP A 134 -29.82 2.37 4.13
CA ASP A 134 -28.52 2.74 3.57
C ASP A 134 -28.27 1.98 2.25
N SER A 135 -27.83 2.72 1.24
CA SER A 135 -27.56 2.23 -0.11
C SER A 135 -26.13 2.48 -0.58
N ILE A 136 -25.29 3.16 0.22
CA ILE A 136 -23.96 3.55 -0.17
C ILE A 136 -22.95 2.56 0.45
N ALA A 137 -22.30 1.77 -0.38
CA ALA A 137 -21.19 0.93 0.06
C ALA A 137 -19.93 1.80 0.17
N ASN A 138 -19.68 2.36 1.35
CA ASN A 138 -18.59 3.30 1.58
C ASN A 138 -17.20 2.67 1.51
N GLY A 139 -17.07 1.35 1.70
CA GLY A 139 -15.82 0.62 1.54
C GLY A 139 -14.68 1.22 2.37
N ALA A 140 -14.90 1.31 3.68
CA ALA A 140 -13.93 1.94 4.57
C ALA A 140 -12.67 1.09 4.73
N ASP A 141 -12.84 -0.23 4.94
CA ASP A 141 -11.73 -1.16 4.93
C ASP A 141 -11.34 -1.50 3.50
N ASP A 142 -12.31 -1.75 2.65
CA ASP A 142 -12.18 -2.17 1.24
C ASP A 142 -12.45 -1.01 0.25
N ASP A 143 -11.47 -0.24 -0.25
CA ASP A 143 -10.08 -0.19 0.19
C ASP A 143 -9.67 1.27 0.45
N ALA A 144 -10.56 2.03 1.13
CA ALA A 144 -10.18 3.36 1.58
C ALA A 144 -9.02 3.30 2.60
N SER A 145 -8.91 2.20 3.38
CA SER A 145 -7.83 1.97 4.35
C SER A 145 -6.47 1.89 3.66
N GLY A 146 -6.36 1.07 2.62
CA GLY A 146 -5.14 0.95 1.81
C GLY A 146 -4.83 2.22 1.03
N THR A 147 -5.85 2.88 0.43
CA THR A 147 -5.65 4.15 -0.28
C THR A 147 -5.16 5.26 0.67
N ALA A 148 -5.66 5.33 1.91
CA ALA A 148 -5.16 6.25 2.93
C ALA A 148 -3.70 5.94 3.31
N ALA A 149 -3.35 4.66 3.40
CA ALA A 149 -1.98 4.21 3.64
C ALA A 149 -1.03 4.65 2.54
N VAL A 150 -1.40 4.49 1.26
CA VAL A 150 -0.59 4.93 0.10
C VAL A 150 -0.29 6.43 0.17
N MET A 151 -1.30 7.27 0.49
CA MET A 151 -1.10 8.72 0.64
C MET A 151 -0.21 9.07 1.84
N ALA A 152 -0.36 8.37 2.96
CA ALA A 152 0.48 8.57 4.16
C ALA A 152 1.93 8.18 3.89
N LEU A 153 2.18 7.05 3.24
CA LEU A 153 3.51 6.60 2.81
C LEU A 153 4.14 7.56 1.81
N ALA A 154 3.35 8.11 0.86
CA ALA A 154 3.82 9.13 -0.07
C ALA A 154 4.31 10.39 0.66
N LYS A 155 3.53 10.88 1.63
CA LYS A 155 3.91 12.02 2.48
C LYS A 155 5.17 11.72 3.29
N TYR A 156 5.27 10.53 3.88
CA TYR A 156 6.43 10.11 4.67
C TYR A 156 7.70 10.07 3.82
N TRP A 157 7.70 9.36 2.70
CA TRP A 157 8.87 9.22 1.85
C TRP A 157 9.29 10.54 1.21
N LYS A 158 8.32 11.38 0.81
CA LYS A 158 8.63 12.74 0.33
C LYS A 158 9.32 13.58 1.38
N LYS A 159 8.84 13.52 2.63
CA LYS A 159 9.40 14.28 3.74
C LYS A 159 10.78 13.76 4.16
N ARG A 160 10.96 12.45 4.09
CA ARG A 160 12.22 11.78 4.34
C ARG A 160 13.27 12.13 3.27
N GLY A 161 12.90 12.07 2.00
CA GLY A 161 13.64 12.61 0.87
C GLY A 161 14.97 11.90 0.55
N ASP A 162 15.19 10.66 1.04
CA ASP A 162 16.42 9.88 0.86
C ASP A 162 16.22 8.55 0.14
N ASN A 163 15.01 8.30 -0.43
CA ASN A 163 14.73 7.11 -1.20
C ASN A 163 15.75 6.91 -2.33
N ALA A 164 16.39 5.74 -2.38
CA ALA A 164 17.35 5.42 -3.42
C ALA A 164 16.65 5.10 -4.74
N ARG A 165 15.59 4.29 -4.68
CA ARG A 165 14.76 3.88 -5.80
C ARG A 165 13.61 4.85 -6.05
N THR A 166 13.12 4.92 -7.27
CA THR A 166 11.92 5.67 -7.62
C THR A 166 10.67 4.98 -7.06
N LEU A 167 9.84 5.75 -6.33
CA LEU A 167 8.58 5.28 -5.78
C LEU A 167 7.43 5.72 -6.68
N VAL A 168 6.56 4.78 -7.02
CA VAL A 168 5.36 5.00 -7.82
C VAL A 168 4.16 4.69 -6.93
N PHE A 169 3.45 5.73 -6.49
CA PHE A 169 2.26 5.64 -5.65
C PHE A 169 1.04 5.56 -6.55
N VAL A 170 0.31 4.47 -6.49
CA VAL A 170 -0.81 4.21 -7.39
C VAL A 170 -2.08 3.95 -6.61
N ALA A 171 -3.12 4.72 -6.91
CA ALA A 171 -4.49 4.37 -6.59
C ALA A 171 -5.11 3.75 -7.86
N PHE A 172 -5.35 2.44 -7.82
CA PHE A 172 -5.93 1.70 -8.94
C PHE A 172 -7.44 1.85 -8.97
N THR A 173 -8.02 1.97 -10.16
CA THR A 173 -9.47 1.95 -10.40
C THR A 173 -9.93 0.59 -10.88
N ALA A 174 -11.21 0.31 -10.70
CA ALA A 174 -11.88 -0.88 -11.23
C ALA A 174 -11.20 -2.20 -10.82
N GLU A 175 -10.72 -2.25 -9.58
CA GLU A 175 -10.30 -3.49 -8.93
C GLU A 175 -11.50 -4.43 -8.83
N GLU A 176 -12.64 -3.92 -8.36
CA GLU A 176 -13.92 -4.61 -8.19
C GLU A 176 -14.52 -5.14 -9.51
N TRP A 177 -14.02 -4.68 -10.63
CA TRP A 177 -14.38 -5.20 -11.96
C TRP A 177 -13.41 -6.28 -12.47
N GLY A 178 -12.49 -6.74 -11.63
CA GLY A 178 -11.49 -7.76 -11.91
C GLY A 178 -10.13 -7.21 -12.27
N LEU A 179 -9.56 -6.35 -11.41
CA LEU A 179 -8.18 -5.85 -11.50
C LEU A 179 -7.91 -5.04 -12.78
N VAL A 180 -8.93 -4.32 -13.29
CA VAL A 180 -8.85 -3.68 -14.61
C VAL A 180 -7.77 -2.61 -14.65
N GLY A 181 -7.72 -1.74 -13.64
CA GLY A 181 -6.75 -0.63 -13.57
C GLY A 181 -5.32 -1.12 -13.45
N SER A 182 -5.05 -2.07 -12.57
CA SER A 182 -3.71 -2.63 -12.39
C SER A 182 -3.25 -3.46 -13.59
N ASN A 183 -4.15 -4.19 -14.24
CA ASN A 183 -3.85 -4.88 -15.49
C ASN A 183 -3.49 -3.90 -16.61
N TYR A 184 -4.19 -2.75 -16.70
CA TYR A 184 -3.83 -1.71 -17.65
C TYR A 184 -2.45 -1.12 -17.34
N PHE A 185 -2.19 -0.76 -16.08
CA PHE A 185 -0.89 -0.27 -15.65
C PHE A 185 0.24 -1.24 -15.99
N GLY A 186 0.07 -2.52 -15.68
CA GLY A 186 1.06 -3.56 -15.96
C GLY A 186 1.47 -3.65 -17.44
N LYS A 187 0.51 -3.40 -18.36
CA LYS A 187 0.79 -3.38 -19.82
C LYS A 187 1.59 -2.16 -20.27
N GLN A 188 1.67 -1.10 -19.45
CA GLN A 188 2.33 0.17 -19.81
C GLN A 188 3.75 0.29 -19.22
N VAL A 189 4.20 -0.71 -18.46
CA VAL A 189 5.50 -0.66 -17.77
C VAL A 189 6.46 -1.71 -18.31
N ASN A 190 7.76 -1.42 -18.21
CA ASN A 190 8.79 -2.44 -18.44
C ASN A 190 9.03 -3.18 -17.11
N PRO A 191 8.60 -4.45 -16.97
CA PRO A 191 8.67 -5.18 -15.70
C PRO A 191 10.09 -5.37 -15.18
N GLU A 192 11.11 -5.37 -16.02
CA GLU A 192 12.51 -5.51 -15.60
C GLU A 192 13.00 -4.33 -14.75
N LYS A 193 12.39 -3.16 -14.89
CA LYS A 193 12.71 -1.98 -14.09
C LYS A 193 11.97 -1.94 -12.74
N TYR A 194 10.95 -2.78 -12.54
CA TYR A 194 10.14 -2.81 -11.32
C TYR A 194 10.63 -3.92 -10.40
N VAL A 195 11.22 -3.51 -9.28
CA VAL A 195 11.90 -4.42 -8.34
C VAL A 195 11.01 -4.90 -7.21
N ALA A 196 9.90 -4.19 -6.93
CA ALA A 196 8.91 -4.61 -5.93
C ALA A 196 7.56 -3.94 -6.17
N GLY A 197 6.49 -4.61 -5.73
CA GLY A 197 5.13 -4.08 -5.57
C GLY A 197 4.63 -4.29 -4.15
N ILE A 198 4.25 -3.21 -3.50
CA ILE A 198 3.72 -3.16 -2.14
C ILE A 198 2.26 -2.79 -2.28
N ASN A 199 1.38 -3.77 -2.37
CA ASN A 199 -0.05 -3.55 -2.39
C ASN A 199 -0.61 -3.58 -0.97
N ILE A 200 -1.57 -2.74 -0.67
CA ILE A 200 -2.13 -2.59 0.68
C ILE A 200 -3.64 -2.68 0.54
N GLU A 201 -4.27 -3.56 1.28
CA GLU A 201 -5.70 -3.83 1.17
C GLU A 201 -6.25 -4.30 2.51
N MET A 202 -7.36 -3.68 2.95
CA MET A 202 -8.11 -4.08 4.15
C MET A 202 -7.21 -4.23 5.37
N ILE A 203 -6.79 -3.09 5.93
CA ILE A 203 -5.84 -3.03 7.06
C ILE A 203 -6.46 -2.41 8.32
N GLY A 204 -7.79 -2.39 8.43
CA GLY A 204 -8.52 -1.70 9.49
C GLY A 204 -8.94 -2.57 10.67
N LYS A 205 -8.70 -3.88 10.64
CA LYS A 205 -9.15 -4.85 11.66
C LYS A 205 -7.99 -5.67 12.20
N ASP A 206 -8.17 -6.26 13.38
CA ASP A 206 -7.18 -7.17 13.96
C ASP A 206 -6.98 -8.41 13.10
N SER A 207 -5.72 -8.67 12.79
CA SER A 207 -5.32 -9.90 12.12
C SER A 207 -5.68 -11.13 12.94
N SER A 208 -5.96 -12.26 12.27
CA SER A 208 -6.16 -13.55 12.94
C SER A 208 -4.95 -14.02 13.77
N TYR A 209 -3.80 -13.40 13.58
CA TYR A 209 -2.60 -13.60 14.39
C TYR A 209 -2.53 -12.73 15.64
N GLY A 210 -3.52 -11.80 15.82
CA GLY A 210 -3.61 -10.89 16.97
C GLY A 210 -3.02 -9.50 16.72
N PRO A 211 -2.95 -8.67 17.75
CA PRO A 211 -2.55 -7.27 17.63
C PRO A 211 -1.10 -7.10 17.17
N ASN A 212 -0.84 -5.96 16.50
CA ASN A 212 0.46 -5.63 15.91
C ASN A 212 0.98 -6.70 14.94
N THR A 213 0.07 -7.28 14.15
CA THR A 213 0.43 -8.23 13.11
C THR A 213 -0.28 -7.92 11.80
N ALA A 214 0.34 -8.28 10.70
CA ALA A 214 -0.27 -8.33 9.37
C ALA A 214 0.08 -9.66 8.71
N TRP A 215 -0.60 -9.97 7.63
CA TRP A 215 -0.26 -11.08 6.77
C TRP A 215 0.01 -10.62 5.33
N LEU A 216 0.77 -11.44 4.59
CA LEU A 216 1.23 -11.14 3.24
C LEU A 216 0.79 -12.26 2.30
N THR A 217 0.11 -11.87 1.22
CA THR A 217 -0.27 -12.83 0.20
C THR A 217 0.94 -13.36 -0.55
N GLY A 218 0.92 -14.64 -0.90
CA GLY A 218 1.98 -15.27 -1.70
C GLY A 218 3.37 -15.22 -1.04
N PHE A 219 3.44 -15.28 0.27
CA PHE A 219 4.66 -15.14 1.08
C PHE A 219 5.85 -16.00 0.57
N ASP A 220 5.57 -17.23 0.12
CA ASP A 220 6.60 -18.17 -0.35
C ASP A 220 6.92 -18.05 -1.85
N ARG A 221 6.34 -17.07 -2.56
CA ARG A 221 6.55 -16.88 -4.00
C ARG A 221 7.81 -16.07 -4.34
N SER A 222 8.36 -15.40 -3.35
CA SER A 222 9.62 -14.65 -3.41
C SER A 222 10.20 -14.51 -2.00
N ASP A 223 11.39 -13.95 -1.87
CA ASP A 223 11.97 -13.64 -0.56
C ASP A 223 11.50 -12.29 0.02
N PHE A 224 10.58 -11.60 -0.66
CA PHE A 224 10.02 -10.32 -0.24
C PHE A 224 9.53 -10.35 1.21
N GLY A 225 8.69 -11.34 1.58
CA GLY A 225 8.15 -11.45 2.93
C GLY A 225 9.23 -11.64 4.00
N LYS A 226 10.28 -12.41 3.70
CA LYS A 226 11.42 -12.64 4.60
C LYS A 226 12.25 -11.39 4.82
N ILE A 227 12.46 -10.58 3.77
CA ILE A 227 13.13 -9.28 3.88
C ILE A 227 12.34 -8.36 4.81
N ILE A 228 11.01 -8.29 4.64
CA ILE A 228 10.15 -7.46 5.50
C ILE A 228 10.19 -7.95 6.95
N GLN A 229 10.08 -9.27 7.19
CA GLN A 229 10.16 -9.84 8.55
C GLN A 229 11.47 -9.44 9.24
N LYS A 230 12.60 -9.57 8.54
CA LYS A 230 13.91 -9.16 9.06
C LYS A 230 13.95 -7.67 9.42
N ASN A 231 13.39 -6.80 8.57
CA ASN A 231 13.37 -5.35 8.82
C ASN A 231 12.45 -4.96 9.99
N LEU A 232 11.48 -5.82 10.34
CA LEU A 232 10.56 -5.61 11.46
C LEU A 232 11.08 -6.18 12.78
N GLU A 233 12.21 -6.90 12.81
CA GLU A 233 12.80 -7.41 14.05
C GLU A 233 13.01 -6.30 15.07
N GLY A 234 12.55 -6.53 16.31
CA GLY A 234 12.67 -5.57 17.41
C GLY A 234 11.71 -4.38 17.37
N THR A 235 10.81 -4.28 16.36
CA THR A 235 9.81 -3.20 16.30
C THR A 235 8.56 -3.46 17.14
N GLY A 236 8.30 -4.69 17.52
CA GLY A 236 7.05 -5.12 18.16
C GLY A 236 5.91 -5.39 17.18
N TYR A 237 6.16 -5.32 15.87
CA TYR A 237 5.21 -5.67 14.81
C TYR A 237 5.71 -6.90 14.04
N THR A 238 4.81 -7.83 13.70
CA THR A 238 5.17 -9.08 13.02
C THR A 238 4.37 -9.25 11.73
N LEU A 239 5.05 -9.65 10.65
CA LEU A 239 4.43 -10.04 9.39
C LEU A 239 4.38 -11.56 9.30
N TYR A 240 3.21 -12.10 8.93
CA TYR A 240 2.98 -13.54 8.76
C TYR A 240 2.62 -13.88 7.29
N PRO A 241 2.76 -15.13 6.88
CA PRO A 241 2.12 -15.60 5.65
C PRO A 241 0.60 -15.49 5.72
N ASP A 242 -0.06 -15.38 4.55
CA ASP A 242 -1.51 -15.42 4.40
C ASP A 242 -2.10 -16.70 5.07
N PRO A 243 -2.98 -16.55 6.08
CA PRO A 243 -3.58 -17.68 6.79
C PRO A 243 -4.76 -18.32 6.05
N TYR A 244 -5.13 -17.81 4.87
CA TYR A 244 -6.34 -18.15 4.14
C TYR A 244 -6.08 -18.80 2.77
N PRO A 245 -5.30 -19.90 2.67
CA PRO A 245 -4.86 -20.47 1.39
C PRO A 245 -6.04 -20.88 0.48
N LYS A 246 -7.18 -21.26 1.07
CA LYS A 246 -8.39 -21.65 0.34
C LYS A 246 -9.02 -20.50 -0.45
N PHE A 247 -8.83 -19.26 0.00
CA PHE A 247 -9.38 -18.07 -0.66
C PHE A 247 -8.53 -17.61 -1.84
N ARG A 248 -7.28 -18.09 -1.98
CA ARG A 248 -6.36 -17.75 -3.07
C ARG A 248 -6.15 -16.23 -3.20
N LEU A 249 -6.03 -15.53 -2.08
CA LEU A 249 -6.01 -14.07 -1.98
C LEU A 249 -4.87 -13.43 -2.81
N PHE A 250 -3.77 -14.12 -3.01
CA PHE A 250 -2.68 -13.63 -3.87
C PHE A 250 -3.13 -13.23 -5.28
N PHE A 251 -4.20 -13.84 -5.79
CA PHE A 251 -4.72 -13.60 -7.14
C PHE A 251 -5.96 -12.70 -7.18
N ARG A 252 -6.37 -12.17 -6.02
CA ARG A 252 -7.64 -11.45 -5.89
C ARG A 252 -7.48 -9.96 -5.65
N SER A 253 -6.25 -9.43 -5.63
CA SER A 253 -5.97 -8.01 -5.54
C SER A 253 -4.95 -7.57 -6.58
N ASP A 254 -4.73 -6.26 -6.70
CA ASP A 254 -3.93 -5.59 -7.72
C ASP A 254 -2.47 -6.05 -7.80
N ASN A 255 -1.90 -6.59 -6.70
CA ASN A 255 -0.59 -7.23 -6.72
C ASN A 255 -0.47 -8.30 -7.80
N ALA A 256 -1.57 -9.02 -8.07
CA ALA A 256 -1.58 -10.13 -9.02
C ALA A 256 -1.23 -9.69 -10.44
N SER A 257 -1.69 -8.50 -10.83
CA SER A 257 -1.40 -7.94 -12.16
C SER A 257 0.09 -7.73 -12.39
N LEU A 258 0.81 -7.27 -11.39
CA LEU A 258 2.26 -7.09 -11.44
C LEU A 258 3.01 -8.42 -11.25
N ALA A 259 2.53 -9.27 -10.35
CA ALA A 259 3.14 -10.57 -10.08
C ALA A 259 3.12 -11.49 -11.33
N ARG A 260 2.07 -11.43 -12.16
CA ARG A 260 2.00 -12.12 -13.45
C ARG A 260 3.09 -11.70 -14.44
N LEU A 261 3.67 -10.52 -14.25
CA LEU A 261 4.84 -10.03 -14.99
C LEU A 261 6.18 -10.42 -14.34
N GLY A 262 6.13 -11.24 -13.29
CA GLY A 262 7.29 -11.67 -12.53
C GLY A 262 7.80 -10.63 -11.52
N ILE A 263 7.13 -9.48 -11.35
CA ILE A 263 7.48 -8.48 -10.34
C ILE A 263 7.14 -9.05 -8.96
N PRO A 264 8.04 -9.00 -7.95
CA PRO A 264 7.73 -9.42 -6.59
C PRO A 264 6.73 -8.45 -5.96
N SER A 265 5.44 -8.69 -6.26
CA SER A 265 4.31 -7.85 -5.84
C SER A 265 3.39 -8.67 -4.96
N HIS A 266 3.13 -8.15 -3.75
CA HIS A 266 2.40 -8.83 -2.69
C HIS A 266 1.44 -7.87 -2.01
N THR A 267 0.35 -8.38 -1.45
CA THR A 267 -0.62 -7.60 -0.68
C THR A 267 -0.39 -7.77 0.81
N PHE A 268 -0.26 -6.65 1.52
CA PHE A 268 -0.37 -6.56 2.97
C PHE A 268 -1.83 -6.42 3.36
N SER A 269 -2.30 -7.21 4.29
CA SER A 269 -3.62 -7.06 4.89
C SER A 269 -3.60 -7.47 6.37
N THR A 270 -4.63 -7.02 7.10
CA THR A 270 -4.88 -7.47 8.46
C THR A 270 -6.25 -8.13 8.59
N ASP A 271 -7.09 -8.02 7.56
CA ASP A 271 -8.49 -8.43 7.64
C ASP A 271 -8.66 -9.93 7.90
N PRO A 272 -9.53 -10.32 8.87
CA PRO A 272 -9.94 -11.70 9.08
C PRO A 272 -11.05 -12.10 8.10
N ILE A 273 -10.73 -12.15 6.79
CA ILE A 273 -11.68 -12.27 5.66
C ILE A 273 -12.67 -13.43 5.78
N ASP A 274 -12.34 -14.47 6.53
CA ASP A 274 -13.22 -15.62 6.80
C ASP A 274 -14.32 -15.33 7.82
N LYS A 275 -14.22 -14.21 8.53
CA LYS A 275 -15.11 -13.81 9.64
C LYS A 275 -15.62 -12.39 9.53
N ASP A 276 -15.10 -11.58 8.61
CA ASP A 276 -15.53 -10.20 8.45
C ASP A 276 -16.99 -10.12 7.93
N PRO A 277 -17.94 -9.63 8.77
CA PRO A 277 -19.34 -9.55 8.38
C PRO A 277 -19.65 -8.32 7.50
N TYR A 278 -18.68 -7.41 7.32
CA TYR A 278 -18.88 -6.13 6.66
C TYR A 278 -18.36 -6.12 5.21
N TYR A 279 -17.46 -7.06 4.88
CA TYR A 279 -16.89 -7.16 3.54
C TYR A 279 -17.96 -7.13 2.43
N HIS A 280 -17.80 -6.21 1.48
CA HIS A 280 -18.73 -6.01 0.36
C HIS A 280 -20.18 -5.67 0.78
N THR A 281 -20.37 -5.01 1.92
CA THR A 281 -21.68 -4.51 2.39
C THR A 281 -21.67 -3.00 2.63
N VAL A 282 -22.85 -2.38 2.74
CA VAL A 282 -22.98 -0.97 3.14
C VAL A 282 -22.54 -0.72 4.59
N LYS A 283 -22.26 -1.77 5.36
CA LYS A 283 -21.78 -1.65 6.74
C LYS A 283 -20.25 -1.60 6.85
N ASP A 284 -19.52 -1.65 5.75
CA ASP A 284 -18.07 -1.37 5.75
C ASP A 284 -17.81 0.13 5.90
N GLU A 285 -17.87 0.58 7.15
CA GLU A 285 -17.83 1.96 7.59
C GLU A 285 -16.59 2.26 8.43
N VAL A 286 -16.18 3.54 8.47
CA VAL A 286 -15.04 3.98 9.29
C VAL A 286 -15.22 3.62 10.77
N SER A 287 -16.46 3.60 11.26
CA SER A 287 -16.78 3.22 12.65
C SER A 287 -16.53 1.75 12.98
N THR A 288 -16.34 0.89 11.97
CA THR A 288 -16.04 -0.54 12.15
C THR A 288 -14.55 -0.82 12.19
N LEU A 289 -13.72 0.20 11.97
CA LEU A 289 -12.26 0.08 11.89
C LEU A 289 -11.58 0.59 13.16
N ASP A 290 -10.42 0.02 13.46
CA ASP A 290 -9.51 0.50 14.49
C ASP A 290 -8.38 1.34 13.87
N MET A 291 -8.39 2.64 14.15
CA MET A 291 -7.40 3.58 13.60
C MET A 291 -5.98 3.33 14.12
N GLU A 292 -5.82 2.74 15.30
CA GLU A 292 -4.50 2.39 15.82
C GLU A 292 -3.92 1.19 15.04
N ILE A 293 -4.76 0.22 14.66
CA ILE A 293 -4.35 -0.91 13.81
C ILE A 293 -3.91 -0.39 12.44
N VAL A 294 -4.74 0.44 11.77
CA VAL A 294 -4.37 1.03 10.47
C VAL A 294 -3.04 1.77 10.60
N THR A 295 -2.92 2.63 11.61
CA THR A 295 -1.72 3.47 11.81
C THR A 295 -0.48 2.61 12.09
N ALA A 296 -0.58 1.61 12.95
CA ALA A 296 0.51 0.69 13.26
C ALA A 296 0.96 -0.11 12.02
N THR A 297 0.00 -0.59 11.24
CA THR A 297 0.26 -1.32 9.99
C THR A 297 0.98 -0.46 8.97
N VAL A 298 0.53 0.79 8.74
CA VAL A 298 1.20 1.72 7.81
C VAL A 298 2.64 2.03 8.26
N LYS A 299 2.87 2.22 9.57
CA LYS A 299 4.22 2.38 10.12
C LYS A 299 5.08 1.14 9.90
N ALA A 300 4.51 -0.05 10.11
CA ALA A 300 5.21 -1.31 9.89
C ALA A 300 5.56 -1.50 8.40
N ILE A 301 4.68 -1.16 7.47
CA ILE A 301 4.96 -1.18 6.03
C ILE A 301 6.11 -0.22 5.70
N ALA A 302 6.07 1.03 6.22
CA ALA A 302 7.14 2.01 6.00
C ALA A 302 8.50 1.50 6.48
N LYS A 303 8.54 0.83 7.64
CA LYS A 303 9.75 0.27 8.24
C LYS A 303 10.20 -1.00 7.54
N GLY A 304 9.28 -1.94 7.33
CA GLY A 304 9.58 -3.24 6.74
C GLY A 304 10.11 -3.14 5.31
N THR A 305 9.60 -2.18 4.53
CA THR A 305 10.01 -1.99 3.13
C THR A 305 11.24 -1.08 2.96
N GLU A 306 11.81 -0.56 4.04
CA GLU A 306 12.89 0.43 3.99
C GLU A 306 14.10 -0.05 3.20
N SER A 307 14.63 -1.24 3.46
CA SER A 307 15.83 -1.73 2.77
C SER A 307 15.61 -1.93 1.26
N ILE A 308 14.40 -2.31 0.86
CA ILE A 308 14.03 -2.41 -0.55
C ILE A 308 14.02 -1.01 -1.20
N ILE A 309 13.40 -0.03 -0.57
CA ILE A 309 13.31 1.35 -1.09
C ILE A 309 14.68 2.02 -1.11
N MET A 310 15.52 1.72 -0.11
CA MET A 310 16.90 2.22 -0.04
C MET A 310 17.88 1.49 -0.98
N GLY A 311 17.40 0.43 -1.68
CA GLY A 311 18.21 -0.34 -2.63
C GLY A 311 19.28 -1.21 -1.99
N GLU A 312 19.14 -1.51 -0.71
CA GLU A 312 19.98 -2.42 0.08
C GLU A 312 19.60 -3.87 -0.21
N ASP A 313 18.29 -4.17 -0.26
CA ASP A 313 17.75 -5.46 -0.68
C ASP A 313 17.02 -5.35 -2.02
N THR A 314 17.02 -6.42 -2.79
CA THR A 314 16.22 -6.57 -4.02
C THR A 314 15.54 -7.92 -3.97
N PRO A 315 14.21 -7.97 -3.80
CA PRO A 315 13.49 -9.23 -3.74
C PRO A 315 13.66 -10.06 -5.02
N SER A 316 13.68 -11.38 -4.86
CA SER A 316 13.69 -12.32 -5.98
C SER A 316 12.40 -12.20 -6.78
N ARG A 317 12.48 -12.42 -8.10
CA ARG A 317 11.32 -12.40 -9.01
C ARG A 317 10.30 -13.46 -8.61
N VAL A 318 9.02 -13.11 -8.73
CA VAL A 318 7.93 -14.07 -8.50
C VAL A 318 7.87 -15.06 -9.67
N VAL A 319 7.77 -16.33 -9.34
CA VAL A 319 7.48 -17.39 -10.30
C VAL A 319 6.02 -17.83 -10.10
N ILE A 320 5.17 -17.56 -11.09
CA ILE A 320 3.80 -18.06 -11.11
C ILE A 320 3.79 -19.40 -11.76
N THR A 321 3.72 -20.46 -10.97
CA THR A 321 3.39 -21.80 -11.46
C THR A 321 1.87 -21.94 -11.42
N GLU A 322 1.25 -22.30 -12.55
CA GLU A 322 -0.21 -22.41 -12.69
C GLU A 322 -0.86 -23.48 -11.78
N ASN A 323 -0.06 -24.26 -11.05
CA ASN A 323 -0.50 -25.44 -10.29
C ASN A 323 -0.19 -25.40 -8.79
N LYS A 324 -0.27 -24.22 -8.13
CA LYS A 324 -0.29 -24.21 -6.65
C LYS A 324 -1.15 -23.08 -6.12
#